data_b7ab8aa74554c04eb28d52ae38338b6f
#
_entry.id   b7ab8aa74554c04eb28d52ae38338b6f
#
_cell.length_a   1.000
_cell.length_b   1.000
_cell.length_c   1.000
_cell.angle_alpha   90.00
_cell.angle_beta   90.00
_cell.angle_gamma   90.00
#
_symmetry.space_group_name_H-M   'P 1'
#
loop_
_entity.id
_entity.type
_entity.pdbx_description
1 polymer ?
#
loop_
_entity_poly.entity_id
_entity_poly.type
_entity_poly.pdbx_seq_one_letter_code
_entity_poly.pdbx_strand_id
1 'polypeptide(L)'
;MMAQAKEKADRLGLQNVSFRQGDVGALPFEDGSFDAVLSLNGFHAFPDKEAAYRETFRVLRPGGTFCGCFYVSGACRRTDRLIRRAYEPMKFFTPPYETVDSLRERLQGMYSAVQLGNVRSIAWFVCRKGEERNV
;
A
#
# COMPACT_ATOMS: atom_id res chain seq x y z
N MET A 1 -8.57 -8.43 13.77
CA MET A 1 -7.46 -8.79 12.87
C MET A 1 -6.12 -8.87 13.57
N MET A 2 -5.71 -7.84 14.31
CA MET A 2 -4.40 -7.84 14.98
C MET A 2 -4.27 -8.95 16.04
N ALA A 3 -5.33 -9.23 16.80
CA ALA A 3 -5.34 -10.29 17.79
C ALA A 3 -5.10 -11.68 17.18
N GLN A 4 -5.69 -11.95 16.02
CA GLN A 4 -5.50 -13.20 15.28
C GLN A 4 -4.07 -13.34 14.76
N ALA A 5 -3.49 -12.24 14.28
CA ALA A 5 -2.10 -12.23 13.80
C ALA A 5 -1.12 -12.49 14.95
N LYS A 6 -1.35 -11.88 16.12
CA LYS A 6 -0.55 -12.11 17.33
C LYS A 6 -0.62 -13.55 17.78
N GLU A 7 -1.82 -14.14 17.81
CA GLU A 7 -2.02 -15.52 18.17
C GLU A 7 -1.26 -16.47 17.22
N LYS A 8 -1.34 -16.21 15.92
CA LYS A 8 -0.62 -16.99 14.93
C LYS A 8 0.89 -16.88 15.09
N ALA A 9 1.40 -15.67 15.33
CA ALA A 9 2.83 -15.45 15.57
C ALA A 9 3.31 -16.19 16.80
N ASP A 10 2.56 -16.14 17.91
CA ASP A 10 2.88 -16.85 19.13
C ASP A 10 2.88 -18.36 18.93
N ARG A 11 1.88 -18.90 18.22
CA ARG A 11 1.77 -20.34 17.92
C ARG A 11 2.93 -20.82 17.05
N LEU A 12 3.43 -19.99 16.14
CA LEU A 12 4.57 -20.31 15.29
C LEU A 12 5.93 -20.02 15.93
N GLY A 13 5.94 -19.48 17.15
CA GLY A 13 7.17 -19.14 17.86
C GLY A 13 7.97 -18.00 17.23
N LEU A 14 7.32 -17.08 16.54
CA LEU A 14 7.99 -15.97 15.87
C LEU A 14 8.39 -14.90 16.88
N GLN A 15 9.68 -14.56 16.93
CA GLN A 15 10.22 -13.54 17.83
C GLN A 15 10.62 -12.25 17.12
N ASN A 16 10.67 -12.26 15.79
CA ASN A 16 11.09 -11.13 14.96
C ASN A 16 9.92 -10.32 14.40
N VAL A 17 8.72 -10.46 14.98
CA VAL A 17 7.51 -9.76 14.54
C VAL A 17 7.00 -8.90 15.69
N SER A 18 6.71 -7.63 15.40
CA SER A 18 6.00 -6.75 16.32
C SER A 18 4.73 -6.21 15.67
N PHE A 19 3.72 -5.96 16.50
CA PHE A 19 2.41 -5.48 16.05
C PHE A 19 2.16 -4.10 16.60
N ARG A 20 1.72 -3.19 15.77
CA ARG A 20 1.39 -1.82 16.17
C ARG A 20 0.15 -1.36 15.42
N GLN A 21 -0.82 -0.85 16.16
CA GLN A 21 -1.96 -0.16 15.59
C GLN A 21 -1.61 1.30 15.37
N GLY A 22 -1.99 1.87 14.22
CA GLY A 22 -1.71 3.26 13.91
C GLY A 22 -2.41 3.71 12.64
N ASP A 23 -2.25 4.99 12.35
CA ASP A 23 -2.74 5.62 11.13
C ASP A 23 -1.64 5.60 10.07
N VAL A 24 -1.93 5.00 8.92
CA VAL A 24 -0.98 4.94 7.80
C VAL A 24 -0.68 6.34 7.23
N GLY A 25 -1.55 7.30 7.43
CA GLY A 25 -1.34 8.70 7.04
C GLY A 25 -0.46 9.49 8.00
N ALA A 26 -0.10 8.91 9.15
CA ALA A 26 0.76 9.53 10.16
C ALA A 26 1.52 8.43 10.92
N LEU A 27 2.49 7.82 10.25
CA LEU A 27 3.23 6.68 10.80
C LEU A 27 4.18 7.12 11.93
N PRO A 28 4.16 6.42 13.09
CA PRO A 28 4.98 6.78 14.24
C PRO A 28 6.42 6.24 14.11
N PHE A 29 7.02 6.43 12.96
CA PHE A 29 8.37 5.96 12.66
C PHE A 29 9.19 7.09 12.05
N GLU A 30 10.48 7.05 12.26
CA GLU A 30 11.42 8.01 11.69
C GLU A 30 11.59 7.84 10.17
N ASP A 31 12.06 8.88 9.51
CA ASP A 31 12.39 8.84 8.09
C ASP A 31 13.44 7.75 7.84
N GLY A 32 13.23 7.00 6.77
CA GLY A 32 14.22 6.01 6.35
C GLY A 32 14.44 4.84 7.30
N SER A 33 13.45 4.51 8.14
CA SER A 33 13.58 3.48 9.17
C SER A 33 13.33 2.06 8.68
N PHE A 34 12.81 1.88 7.47
CA PHE A 34 12.47 0.56 6.91
C PHE A 34 13.21 0.27 5.62
N ASP A 35 13.64 -0.97 5.47
CA ASP A 35 14.25 -1.49 4.23
C ASP A 35 13.21 -1.78 3.16
N ALA A 36 12.02 -2.20 3.58
CA ALA A 36 10.91 -2.52 2.69
C ALA A 36 9.57 -2.26 3.36
N VAL A 37 8.60 -1.89 2.56
CA VAL A 37 7.19 -1.76 2.97
C VAL A 37 6.35 -2.61 2.04
N LEU A 38 5.48 -3.44 2.62
CA LEU A 38 4.54 -4.29 1.89
C LEU A 38 3.12 -3.88 2.28
N SER A 39 2.31 -3.58 1.28
CA SER A 39 0.88 -3.28 1.48
C SER A 39 0.02 -4.23 0.66
N LEU A 40 -0.79 -5.03 1.33
CA LEU A 40 -1.68 -5.98 0.68
C LEU A 40 -3.13 -5.54 0.90
N ASN A 41 -3.80 -5.16 -0.19
CA ASN A 41 -5.23 -4.81 -0.20
C ASN A 41 -5.62 -3.70 0.80
N GLY A 42 -4.75 -2.72 1.01
CA GLY A 42 -4.99 -1.63 1.97
C GLY A 42 -5.39 -0.31 1.33
N PHE A 43 -4.67 0.12 0.31
CA PHE A 43 -4.79 1.49 -0.21
C PHE A 43 -6.18 1.87 -0.71
N HIS A 44 -6.94 0.93 -1.27
CA HIS A 44 -8.31 1.22 -1.73
C HIS A 44 -9.27 1.56 -0.58
N ALA A 45 -8.91 1.22 0.65
CA ALA A 45 -9.73 1.45 1.83
C ALA A 45 -9.28 2.66 2.66
N PHE A 46 -8.10 3.22 2.42
CA PHE A 46 -7.57 4.32 3.22
C PHE A 46 -8.34 5.61 2.96
N PRO A 47 -8.74 6.35 4.01
CA PRO A 47 -9.47 7.60 3.85
C PRO A 47 -8.62 8.71 3.24
N ASP A 48 -7.33 8.78 3.59
CA ASP A 48 -6.38 9.75 3.03
C ASP A 48 -5.24 9.02 2.32
N LYS A 49 -5.44 8.74 1.05
CA LYS A 49 -4.47 8.00 0.24
C LYS A 49 -3.20 8.79 -0.03
N GLU A 50 -3.32 10.11 -0.20
CA GLU A 50 -2.15 10.99 -0.41
C GLU A 50 -1.20 10.94 0.78
N ALA A 51 -1.75 11.02 1.99
CA ALA A 51 -0.95 10.90 3.21
C ALA A 51 -0.31 9.51 3.32
N ALA A 52 -1.02 8.45 2.97
CA ALA A 52 -0.51 7.08 3.00
C ALA A 52 0.67 6.89 2.03
N TYR A 53 0.59 7.40 0.82
CA TYR A 53 1.70 7.35 -0.14
C TYR A 53 2.91 8.14 0.37
N ARG A 54 2.69 9.33 0.88
CA ARG A 54 3.75 10.20 1.40
C ARG A 54 4.46 9.55 2.59
N GLU A 55 3.70 9.02 3.55
CA GLU A 55 4.26 8.40 4.75
C GLU A 55 5.01 7.10 4.44
N THR A 56 4.48 6.29 3.52
CA THR A 56 5.16 5.09 3.04
C THR A 56 6.52 5.43 2.41
N PHE A 57 6.57 6.47 1.60
CA PHE A 57 7.80 6.95 0.99
C PHE A 57 8.78 7.47 2.05
N ARG A 58 8.27 8.26 2.99
CA ARG A 58 9.08 8.88 4.04
C ARG A 58 9.81 7.85 4.90
N VAL A 59 9.11 6.81 5.35
CA VAL A 59 9.69 5.80 6.25
C VAL A 59 10.61 4.81 5.56
N LEU A 60 10.57 4.71 4.23
CA LEU A 60 11.52 3.90 3.46
C LEU A 60 12.89 4.55 3.43
N ARG A 61 13.93 3.76 3.69
CA ARG A 61 15.30 4.21 3.48
C ARG A 61 15.58 4.44 1.99
N PRO A 62 16.55 5.29 1.63
CA PRO A 62 17.05 5.35 0.26
C PRO A 62 17.47 3.96 -0.24
N GLY A 63 17.08 3.59 -1.45
CA GLY A 63 17.27 2.24 -2.00
C GLY A 63 16.29 1.20 -1.49
N GLY A 64 15.35 1.57 -0.60
CA GLY A 64 14.33 0.67 -0.07
C GLY A 64 13.26 0.32 -1.10
N THR A 65 12.49 -0.73 -0.82
CA THR A 65 11.47 -1.26 -1.72
C THR A 65 10.07 -1.07 -1.14
N PHE A 66 9.17 -0.53 -1.96
CA PHE A 66 7.74 -0.52 -1.68
C PHE A 66 7.05 -1.45 -2.67
N CYS A 67 6.33 -2.44 -2.17
CA CYS A 67 5.58 -3.37 -3.01
C CYS A 67 4.22 -3.68 -2.42
N GLY A 68 3.33 -4.16 -3.26
CA GLY A 68 2.00 -4.53 -2.82
C GLY A 68 1.01 -4.75 -3.95
N CYS A 69 -0.25 -4.82 -3.56
CA CYS A 69 -1.37 -4.90 -4.48
C CYS A 69 -2.62 -4.32 -3.84
N PHE A 70 -3.51 -3.79 -4.68
CA PHE A 70 -4.82 -3.33 -4.24
C PHE A 70 -5.78 -3.16 -5.42
N TYR A 71 -7.05 -2.96 -5.09
CA TYR A 71 -8.09 -2.74 -6.09
C TYR A 71 -7.85 -1.44 -6.86
N VAL A 72 -8.01 -1.52 -8.19
CA VAL A 72 -8.02 -0.37 -9.10
C VAL A 72 -9.32 -0.35 -9.88
N SER A 73 -9.85 0.84 -10.15
CA SER A 73 -11.05 1.02 -10.96
C SER A 73 -10.70 1.05 -12.46
N GLY A 74 -11.70 0.83 -13.30
CA GLY A 74 -11.57 0.92 -14.75
C GLY A 74 -11.07 -0.33 -15.44
N ALA A 75 -10.56 -1.32 -14.73
CA ALA A 75 -10.01 -2.54 -15.32
C ALA A 75 -11.09 -3.60 -15.60
N CYS A 76 -12.15 -3.63 -14.81
CA CYS A 76 -13.27 -4.57 -14.98
C CYS A 76 -14.58 -3.92 -14.54
N ARG A 77 -15.48 -3.68 -15.49
CA ARG A 77 -16.77 -3.01 -15.22
C ARG A 77 -17.66 -3.76 -14.22
N ARG A 78 -17.65 -5.08 -14.28
CA ARG A 78 -18.46 -5.91 -13.36
C ARG A 78 -17.98 -5.76 -11.92
N THR A 79 -16.69 -5.79 -11.73
CA THR A 79 -16.07 -5.59 -10.42
C THR A 79 -16.35 -4.18 -9.90
N ASP A 80 -16.17 -3.17 -10.74
CA ASP A 80 -16.42 -1.78 -10.37
C ASP A 80 -17.87 -1.57 -9.92
N ARG A 81 -18.83 -2.18 -10.63
CA ARG A 81 -20.25 -2.11 -10.26
C ARG A 81 -20.52 -2.78 -8.92
N LEU A 82 -19.92 -3.94 -8.67
CA LEU A 82 -20.04 -4.67 -7.41
C LEU A 82 -19.47 -3.84 -6.25
N ILE A 83 -18.30 -3.24 -6.44
CA ILE A 83 -17.66 -2.39 -5.43
C ILE A 83 -18.60 -1.24 -5.05
N ARG A 84 -19.12 -0.52 -6.03
CA ARG A 84 -20.04 0.62 -5.77
C ARG A 84 -21.32 0.22 -5.07
N ARG A 85 -21.90 -0.92 -5.46
CA ARG A 85 -23.20 -1.33 -4.93
C ARG A 85 -23.14 -2.01 -3.58
N ALA A 86 -22.13 -2.88 -3.38
CA ALA A 86 -22.09 -3.75 -2.21
C ALA A 86 -21.01 -3.33 -1.20
N TYR A 87 -19.79 -3.03 -1.66
CA TYR A 87 -18.67 -2.85 -0.76
C TYR A 87 -18.46 -1.41 -0.27
N GLU A 88 -18.76 -0.41 -1.09
CA GLU A 88 -18.68 0.99 -0.63
C GLU A 88 -19.65 1.29 0.53
N PRO A 89 -20.92 0.86 0.48
CA PRO A 89 -21.82 1.07 1.61
C PRO A 89 -21.37 0.37 2.90
N MET A 90 -20.60 -0.71 2.78
CA MET A 90 -20.04 -1.43 3.94
C MET A 90 -18.74 -0.80 4.47
N LYS A 91 -18.26 0.27 3.85
CA LYS A 91 -17.04 1.01 4.19
C LYS A 91 -15.74 0.20 4.11
N PHE A 92 -15.72 -0.87 3.32
CA PHE A 92 -14.52 -1.63 3.02
C PHE A 92 -13.67 -0.99 1.92
N PHE A 93 -14.29 -0.12 1.13
CA PHE A 93 -13.67 0.58 0.02
C PHE A 93 -14.00 2.06 0.13
N THR A 94 -13.01 2.90 -0.07
CA THR A 94 -13.16 4.37 0.03
C THR A 94 -12.71 5.03 -1.27
N PRO A 95 -13.64 5.65 -2.02
CA PRO A 95 -13.26 6.43 -3.19
C PRO A 95 -12.48 7.69 -2.78
N PRO A 96 -11.70 8.32 -3.69
CA PRO A 96 -11.47 7.91 -5.07
C PRO A 96 -10.49 6.73 -5.20
N TYR A 97 -10.63 5.97 -6.29
CA TYR A 97 -9.75 4.83 -6.57
C TYR A 97 -8.74 5.18 -7.66
N GLU A 98 -7.54 4.58 -7.54
CA GLU A 98 -6.58 4.64 -8.63
C GLU A 98 -7.06 3.79 -9.81
N THR A 99 -6.69 4.20 -11.03
CA THR A 99 -6.68 3.34 -12.20
C THR A 99 -5.26 2.78 -12.38
N VAL A 100 -5.09 1.81 -13.27
CA VAL A 100 -3.74 1.30 -13.59
C VAL A 100 -2.83 2.45 -14.04
N ASP A 101 -3.33 3.32 -14.91
CA ASP A 101 -2.55 4.42 -15.47
C ASP A 101 -2.24 5.51 -14.43
N SER A 102 -3.21 5.89 -13.60
CA SER A 102 -2.99 6.89 -12.55
C SER A 102 -2.02 6.38 -11.49
N LEU A 103 -2.10 5.10 -11.14
CA LEU A 103 -1.16 4.49 -10.21
C LEU A 103 0.26 4.46 -10.78
N ARG A 104 0.40 4.10 -12.05
CA ARG A 104 1.70 4.11 -12.74
C ARG A 104 2.31 5.50 -12.72
N GLU A 105 1.56 6.51 -13.09
CA GLU A 105 2.02 7.89 -13.12
C GLU A 105 2.46 8.37 -11.73
N ARG A 106 1.66 8.08 -10.70
CA ARG A 106 1.99 8.42 -9.32
C ARG A 106 3.28 7.78 -8.86
N LEU A 107 3.41 6.48 -9.04
CA LEU A 107 4.58 5.73 -8.57
C LEU A 107 5.85 6.13 -9.33
N GLN A 108 5.75 6.34 -10.64
CA GLN A 108 6.89 6.80 -11.44
C GLN A 108 7.33 8.22 -11.06
N GLY A 109 6.43 9.05 -10.55
CA GLY A 109 6.76 10.37 -10.04
C GLY A 109 7.47 10.36 -8.68
N MET A 110 7.34 9.28 -7.91
CA MET A 110 7.90 9.16 -6.56
C MET A 110 9.14 8.28 -6.50
N TYR A 111 9.17 7.20 -7.26
CA TYR A 111 10.19 6.14 -7.15
C TYR A 111 11.08 6.12 -8.38
N SER A 112 12.34 5.70 -8.18
CA SER A 112 13.33 5.66 -9.26
C SER A 112 13.13 4.48 -10.20
N ALA A 113 12.56 3.39 -9.73
CA ALA A 113 12.23 2.21 -10.53
C ALA A 113 10.86 1.69 -10.14
N VAL A 114 10.02 1.39 -11.12
CA VAL A 114 8.65 0.92 -10.92
C VAL A 114 8.35 -0.23 -11.88
N GLN A 115 7.94 -1.37 -11.31
CA GLN A 115 7.31 -2.46 -12.04
C GLN A 115 5.85 -2.51 -11.63
N LEU A 116 4.94 -2.55 -12.58
CA LEU A 116 3.52 -2.52 -12.31
C LEU A 116 2.75 -3.33 -13.35
N GLY A 117 1.79 -4.07 -12.87
CA GLY A 117 0.87 -4.80 -13.71
C GLY A 117 -0.47 -4.98 -13.01
N ASN A 118 -1.38 -5.67 -13.65
CA ASN A 118 -2.66 -5.98 -13.03
C ASN A 118 -3.19 -7.33 -13.48
N VAL A 119 -3.93 -7.96 -12.59
CA VAL A 119 -4.77 -9.12 -12.87
C VAL A 119 -6.20 -8.67 -12.63
N ARG A 120 -6.95 -8.41 -13.70
CA ARG A 120 -8.29 -7.80 -13.64
C ARG A 120 -8.25 -6.49 -12.82
N SER A 121 -9.01 -6.41 -11.74
CA SER A 121 -9.11 -5.20 -10.89
C SER A 121 -8.10 -5.13 -9.76
N ILE A 122 -7.14 -6.04 -9.71
CA ILE A 122 -6.05 -5.99 -8.73
C ILE A 122 -4.77 -5.58 -9.44
N ALA A 123 -4.25 -4.41 -9.10
CA ALA A 123 -2.92 -3.96 -9.51
C ALA A 123 -1.88 -4.46 -8.53
N TRP A 124 -0.76 -4.90 -9.04
CA TRP A 124 0.43 -5.23 -8.25
C TRP A 124 1.58 -4.31 -8.67
N PHE A 125 2.46 -4.03 -7.73
CA PHE A 125 3.58 -3.14 -8.01
C PHE A 125 4.79 -3.47 -7.15
N VAL A 126 5.96 -3.17 -7.69
CA VAL A 126 7.24 -3.20 -6.99
C VAL A 126 7.98 -1.92 -7.35
N CYS A 127 8.29 -1.11 -6.34
CA CYS A 127 8.92 0.20 -6.51
C CYS A 127 10.19 0.27 -5.69
N ARG A 128 11.20 0.97 -6.21
CA ARG A 128 12.44 1.22 -5.50
C ARG A 128 12.64 2.72 -5.30
N LYS A 129 12.86 3.12 -4.05
CA LYS A 129 13.21 4.49 -3.70
C LYS A 129 14.63 4.79 -4.16
N GLY A 130 14.82 5.94 -4.81
CA GLY A 130 16.14 6.38 -5.25
C GLY A 130 17.09 6.55 -4.08
N GLU A 131 18.37 6.40 -4.34
CA GLU A 131 19.41 6.69 -3.36
C GLU A 131 19.59 8.20 -3.23
N GLU A 132 19.85 8.67 -2.02
CA GLU A 132 20.19 10.07 -1.83
C GLU A 132 21.46 10.38 -2.59
N ARG A 133 21.38 11.39 -3.47
CA ARG A 133 22.58 11.95 -4.05
C ARG A 133 23.27 12.77 -2.98
N ASN A 134 24.44 12.35 -2.57
CA ASN A 134 25.35 13.21 -1.83
C ASN A 134 25.76 14.35 -2.77
N VAL A 135 25.20 15.52 -2.48
CA VAL A 135 25.55 16.74 -3.17
C VAL A 135 26.78 17.34 -2.49
#